data_fc1ab6138737b22e278107476b59a3a9
#
_entry.id   fc1ab6138737b22e278107476b59a3a9
#
_cell.length_a   1.000
_cell.length_b   1.000
_cell.length_c   1.000
_cell.angle_alpha   90.00
_cell.angle_beta   90.00
_cell.angle_gamma   90.00
#
_symmetry.space_group_name_H-M   'P 1'
#
loop_
_entity.id
_entity.type
_entity.pdbx_description
1 polymer ?
#
loop_
_entity_poly.entity_id
_entity_poly.type
_entity_poly.pdbx_seq_one_letter_code
_entity_poly.pdbx_strand_id
1 'polypeptide(L)'
;MEKIVNELLKEELYYEKLENGLDVYFMPKRGFTKKYAVLATNYGSNDLEFIPIGETEPIRVNEGIAHFLEHKMFEQPDESYVFEKFSKWGANANAFTNFTTTAYLFTTTENFYDCLAHLFDYVQTPHFTDENVEKEKGIIAQEIKMYDDDPGWNVS
;
A
#
# COMPACT_ATOMS: atom_id res chain seq x y z
N MET A 1 12.04 -0.96 21.91
CA MET A 1 12.56 -0.98 20.51
C MET A 1 13.80 -1.85 20.46
N GLU A 2 13.77 -2.90 19.67
CA GLU A 2 14.91 -3.81 19.45
C GLU A 2 15.78 -3.25 18.31
N LYS A 3 17.11 -3.36 18.49
CA LYS A 3 18.10 -2.92 17.48
C LYS A 3 18.75 -4.14 16.85
N ILE A 4 18.67 -4.24 15.52
CA ILE A 4 19.31 -5.25 14.71
C ILE A 4 20.43 -4.58 13.90
N VAL A 5 21.67 -5.08 14.01
CA VAL A 5 22.82 -4.52 13.30
C VAL A 5 23.29 -5.49 12.23
N ASN A 6 23.42 -5.00 10.99
CA ASN A 6 24.12 -5.72 9.94
C ASN A 6 25.54 -5.16 9.82
N GLU A 7 26.52 -5.88 10.36
CA GLU A 7 27.91 -5.45 10.39
C GLU A 7 28.53 -5.34 8.99
N LEU A 8 28.12 -6.20 8.07
CA LEU A 8 28.64 -6.21 6.69
C LEU A 8 28.20 -4.96 5.91
N LEU A 9 26.94 -4.60 6.03
CA LEU A 9 26.36 -3.43 5.34
C LEU A 9 26.51 -2.15 6.15
N LYS A 10 26.97 -2.24 7.42
CA LYS A 10 27.03 -1.13 8.39
C LYS A 10 25.68 -0.42 8.55
N GLU A 11 24.60 -1.20 8.56
CA GLU A 11 23.25 -0.72 8.68
C GLU A 11 22.63 -1.13 10.01
N GLU A 12 21.80 -0.23 10.53
CA GLU A 12 21.03 -0.42 11.76
C GLU A 12 19.55 -0.47 11.43
N LEU A 13 18.85 -1.49 11.91
CA LEU A 13 17.40 -1.62 11.84
C LEU A 13 16.84 -1.60 13.25
N TYR A 14 15.85 -0.78 13.47
CA TYR A 14 15.10 -0.74 14.73
C TYR A 14 13.72 -1.35 14.51
N TYR A 15 13.32 -2.21 15.42
CA TYR A 15 12.03 -2.90 15.40
C TYR A 15 11.26 -2.64 16.68
N GLU A 16 9.96 -2.41 16.55
CA GLU A 16 9.04 -2.35 17.68
C GLU A 16 7.67 -2.88 17.26
N LYS A 17 7.09 -3.73 18.09
CA LYS A 17 5.69 -4.10 17.99
C LYS A 17 4.87 -3.18 18.88
N LEU A 18 3.93 -2.44 18.31
CA LEU A 18 3.04 -1.57 19.05
C LEU A 18 1.96 -2.37 19.78
N GLU A 19 1.32 -1.76 20.79
CA GLU A 19 0.26 -2.41 21.59
C GLU A 19 -0.94 -2.85 20.74
N ASN A 20 -1.23 -2.14 19.64
CA ASN A 20 -2.28 -2.48 18.69
C ASN A 20 -1.91 -3.62 17.72
N GLY A 21 -0.71 -4.19 17.85
CA GLY A 21 -0.20 -5.28 17.03
C GLY A 21 0.56 -4.85 15.77
N LEU A 22 0.67 -3.55 15.48
CA LEU A 22 1.42 -3.06 14.33
C LEU A 22 2.92 -3.27 14.52
N ASP A 23 3.56 -3.94 13.58
CA ASP A 23 5.01 -4.09 13.52
C ASP A 23 5.64 -2.88 12.83
N VAL A 24 6.54 -2.19 13.51
CA VAL A 24 7.22 -0.99 13.02
C VAL A 24 8.70 -1.27 12.83
N TYR A 25 9.19 -1.00 11.65
CA TYR A 25 10.61 -1.10 11.29
C TYR A 25 11.13 0.27 10.91
N PHE A 26 12.24 0.67 11.49
CA PHE A 26 12.89 1.94 11.22
C PHE A 26 14.37 1.74 10.89
N MET A 27 14.76 2.19 9.70
CA MET A 27 16.14 2.13 9.23
C MET A 27 16.68 3.55 8.98
N PRO A 28 17.50 4.10 9.89
CA PRO A 28 18.08 5.41 9.71
C PRO A 28 19.14 5.39 8.59
N LYS A 29 19.02 6.26 7.61
CA LYS A 29 19.97 6.46 6.52
C LYS A 29 20.65 7.81 6.70
N ARG A 30 21.74 7.84 7.48
CA ARG A 30 22.49 9.08 7.73
C ARG A 30 23.11 9.62 6.44
N GLY A 31 23.00 10.94 6.23
CA GLY A 31 23.51 11.60 5.03
C GLY A 31 22.56 11.61 3.83
N PHE A 32 21.41 10.95 3.95
CA PHE A 32 20.36 11.01 2.92
C PHE A 32 19.28 12.02 3.34
N THR A 33 18.90 12.90 2.42
CA THR A 33 17.79 13.84 2.62
C THR A 33 16.45 13.22 2.27
N LYS A 34 16.44 12.28 1.32
CA LYS A 34 15.23 11.57 0.90
C LYS A 34 14.79 10.56 1.97
N LYS A 35 13.53 10.63 2.30
CA LYS A 35 12.87 9.75 3.26
C LYS A 35 11.85 8.87 2.54
N TYR A 36 11.68 7.67 3.03
CA TYR A 36 10.77 6.67 2.48
C TYR A 36 9.92 6.10 3.61
N ALA A 37 8.64 5.94 3.37
CA ALA A 37 7.75 5.21 4.26
C ALA A 37 6.86 4.25 3.47
N VAL A 38 6.60 3.08 4.02
CA VAL A 38 5.70 2.09 3.46
C VAL A 38 4.82 1.51 4.56
N LEU A 39 3.53 1.39 4.28
CA LEU A 39 2.57 0.63 5.06
C LEU A 39 2.14 -0.57 4.24
N ALA A 40 2.35 -1.77 4.78
CA ALA A 40 2.06 -3.02 4.11
C ALA A 40 1.16 -3.91 4.95
N THR A 41 0.34 -4.70 4.28
CA THR A 41 -0.47 -5.75 4.89
C THR A 41 -0.15 -7.10 4.27
N ASN A 42 -0.22 -8.17 5.06
CA ASN A 42 -0.09 -9.56 4.60
C ASN A 42 -1.39 -10.01 3.93
N TYR A 43 -1.75 -9.34 2.85
CA TYR A 43 -2.89 -9.64 2.01
C TYR A 43 -2.53 -9.35 0.56
N GLY A 44 -2.55 -10.34 -0.29
CA GLY A 44 -2.18 -10.24 -1.69
C GLY A 44 -3.08 -11.08 -2.61
N SER A 45 -2.70 -11.22 -3.88
CA SER A 45 -3.55 -11.86 -4.88
C SER A 45 -3.77 -13.36 -4.69
N ASN A 46 -2.94 -14.04 -3.86
CA ASN A 46 -3.11 -15.44 -3.51
C ASN A 46 -4.06 -15.68 -2.33
N ASP A 47 -4.45 -14.62 -1.59
CA ASP A 47 -5.29 -14.73 -0.41
C ASP A 47 -6.77 -14.74 -0.80
N LEU A 48 -7.22 -15.86 -1.38
CA LEU A 48 -8.58 -16.04 -1.88
C LEU A 48 -9.55 -16.59 -0.83
N GLU A 49 -9.05 -17.18 0.25
CA GLU A 49 -9.84 -17.72 1.34
C GLU A 49 -9.23 -17.33 2.69
N PHE A 50 -9.99 -16.67 3.52
CA PHE A 50 -9.54 -16.20 4.84
C PHE A 50 -10.71 -15.96 5.78
N ILE A 51 -10.42 -15.88 7.07
CA ILE A 51 -11.40 -15.50 8.10
C ILE A 51 -11.23 -13.99 8.36
N PRO A 52 -12.24 -13.16 8.06
CA PRO A 52 -12.18 -11.73 8.37
C PRO A 52 -12.04 -11.46 9.88
N ILE A 53 -11.43 -10.34 10.23
CA ILE A 53 -11.30 -9.93 11.63
C ILE A 53 -12.68 -9.79 12.26
N GLY A 54 -12.88 -10.49 13.38
CA GLY A 54 -14.17 -10.51 14.11
C GLY A 54 -15.16 -11.57 13.66
N GLU A 55 -14.85 -12.31 12.59
CA GLU A 55 -15.65 -13.43 12.11
C GLU A 55 -15.09 -14.78 12.58
N THR A 56 -15.89 -15.85 12.48
CA THR A 56 -15.49 -17.22 12.83
C THR A 56 -15.46 -18.16 11.64
N GLU A 57 -16.10 -17.77 10.55
CA GLU A 57 -16.22 -18.58 9.34
C GLU A 57 -15.34 -18.00 8.21
N PRO A 58 -14.72 -18.86 7.41
CA PRO A 58 -13.95 -18.40 6.26
C PRO A 58 -14.87 -17.87 5.16
N ILE A 59 -14.40 -16.85 4.48
CA ILE A 59 -15.00 -16.38 3.23
C ILE A 59 -14.05 -16.67 2.07
N ARG A 60 -14.61 -16.86 0.87
CA ARG A 60 -13.86 -16.93 -0.36
C ARG A 60 -14.17 -15.72 -1.22
N VAL A 61 -13.13 -15.06 -1.69
CA VAL A 61 -13.22 -13.89 -2.57
C VAL A 61 -12.79 -14.25 -3.99
N ASN A 62 -13.15 -13.41 -4.95
CA ASN A 62 -12.75 -13.57 -6.35
C ASN A 62 -11.26 -13.19 -6.54
N GLU A 63 -10.65 -13.76 -7.55
CA GLU A 63 -9.32 -13.32 -8.01
C GLU A 63 -9.33 -11.83 -8.37
N GLY A 64 -8.21 -11.15 -8.10
CA GLY A 64 -8.06 -9.72 -8.37
C GLY A 64 -8.62 -8.78 -7.29
N ILE A 65 -9.29 -9.28 -6.25
CA ILE A 65 -9.85 -8.44 -5.17
C ILE A 65 -8.78 -7.63 -4.44
N ALA A 66 -7.60 -8.21 -4.20
CA ALA A 66 -6.52 -7.50 -3.53
C ALA A 66 -6.06 -6.27 -4.33
N HIS A 67 -5.86 -6.42 -5.64
CA HIS A 67 -5.51 -5.33 -6.55
C HIS A 67 -6.65 -4.31 -6.70
N PHE A 68 -7.89 -4.78 -6.79
CA PHE A 68 -9.05 -3.90 -6.80
C PHE A 68 -9.14 -3.03 -5.53
N LEU A 69 -8.91 -3.62 -4.36
CA LEU A 69 -8.89 -2.89 -3.09
C LEU A 69 -7.74 -1.87 -3.02
N GLU A 70 -6.57 -2.20 -3.57
CA GLU A 70 -5.45 -1.26 -3.66
C GLU A 70 -5.87 0.02 -4.38
N HIS A 71 -6.48 -0.08 -5.55
CA HIS A 71 -6.98 1.07 -6.31
C HIS A 71 -8.06 1.85 -5.52
N LYS A 72 -8.99 1.13 -4.91
CA LYS A 72 -10.12 1.73 -4.18
C LYS A 72 -9.70 2.55 -2.97
N MET A 73 -8.58 2.23 -2.33
CA MET A 73 -8.11 3.01 -1.18
C MET A 73 -7.65 4.42 -1.55
N PHE A 74 -7.39 4.72 -2.83
CA PHE A 74 -7.09 6.06 -3.30
C PHE A 74 -8.31 6.96 -3.50
N GLU A 75 -9.52 6.39 -3.50
CA GLU A 75 -10.76 7.15 -3.57
C GLU A 75 -11.22 7.58 -2.18
N GLN A 76 -11.47 8.88 -2.00
CA GLN A 76 -11.86 9.45 -0.72
C GLN A 76 -13.32 9.96 -0.76
N PRO A 77 -14.03 10.00 0.40
CA PRO A 77 -15.43 10.44 0.46
C PRO A 77 -15.66 11.89 0.01
N ASP A 78 -14.64 12.73 0.13
CA ASP A 78 -14.70 14.16 -0.25
C ASP A 78 -14.28 14.42 -1.71
N GLU A 79 -14.19 13.35 -2.52
CA GLU A 79 -13.71 13.39 -3.92
C GLU A 79 -12.28 13.96 -4.06
N SER A 80 -11.56 14.12 -2.96
CA SER A 80 -10.18 14.57 -3.01
C SER A 80 -9.27 13.48 -3.59
N TYR A 81 -8.27 13.92 -4.33
CA TYR A 81 -7.25 13.02 -4.86
C TYR A 81 -6.12 12.86 -3.84
N VAL A 82 -5.91 11.64 -3.37
CA VAL A 82 -4.82 11.31 -2.43
C VAL A 82 -3.47 11.83 -2.93
N PHE A 83 -3.19 11.66 -4.22
CA PHE A 83 -1.94 12.08 -4.85
C PHE A 83 -1.73 13.60 -4.88
N GLU A 84 -2.79 14.41 -4.92
CA GLU A 84 -2.66 15.87 -4.90
C GLU A 84 -2.04 16.38 -3.60
N LYS A 85 -2.42 15.82 -2.46
CA LYS A 85 -1.84 16.20 -1.17
C LYS A 85 -0.35 15.87 -1.12
N PHE A 86 0.03 14.67 -1.55
CA PHE A 86 1.44 14.30 -1.64
C PHE A 86 2.23 15.25 -2.57
N SER A 87 1.68 15.58 -3.73
CA SER A 87 2.32 16.50 -4.67
C SER A 87 2.51 17.89 -4.09
N LYS A 88 1.54 18.42 -3.33
CA LYS A 88 1.65 19.71 -2.63
C LYS A 88 2.79 19.72 -1.62
N TRP A 89 3.12 18.59 -1.00
CA TRP A 89 4.24 18.45 -0.07
C TRP A 89 5.54 18.03 -0.74
N GLY A 90 5.59 17.99 -2.07
CA GLY A 90 6.78 17.57 -2.83
C GLY A 90 7.09 16.09 -2.72
N ALA A 91 6.10 15.27 -2.37
CA ALA A 91 6.24 13.84 -2.23
C ALA A 91 5.72 13.09 -3.47
N ASN A 92 6.29 11.89 -3.68
CA ASN A 92 5.79 10.91 -4.65
C ASN A 92 5.21 9.74 -3.89
N ALA A 93 3.95 9.41 -4.16
CA ALA A 93 3.27 8.25 -3.60
C ALA A 93 3.08 7.16 -4.65
N ASN A 94 3.00 5.92 -4.18
CA ASN A 94 2.73 4.76 -5.01
C ASN A 94 2.09 3.65 -4.16
N ALA A 95 1.60 2.61 -4.82
CA ALA A 95 1.14 1.38 -4.19
C ALA A 95 1.48 0.19 -5.08
N PHE A 96 1.43 -1.00 -4.52
CA PHE A 96 1.52 -2.24 -5.28
C PHE A 96 0.83 -3.38 -4.55
N THR A 97 0.31 -4.33 -5.33
CA THR A 97 -0.17 -5.63 -4.87
C THR A 97 0.65 -6.72 -5.55
N ASN A 98 1.17 -7.63 -4.75
CA ASN A 98 1.80 -8.86 -5.23
C ASN A 98 1.05 -10.09 -4.69
N PHE A 99 1.64 -11.28 -4.78
CA PHE A 99 1.00 -12.52 -4.38
C PHE A 99 0.61 -12.59 -2.90
N THR A 100 1.34 -11.93 -2.02
CA THR A 100 1.21 -12.06 -0.56
C THR A 100 1.05 -10.74 0.18
N THR A 101 1.19 -9.61 -0.52
CA THR A 101 1.31 -8.29 0.12
C THR A 101 0.62 -7.23 -0.71
N THR A 102 -0.10 -6.33 -0.05
CA THR A 102 -0.51 -5.04 -0.58
C THR A 102 0.20 -3.95 0.21
N ALA A 103 0.78 -2.97 -0.46
CA ALA A 103 1.58 -1.93 0.15
C ALA A 103 1.29 -0.55 -0.45
N TYR A 104 1.30 0.47 0.41
CA TYR A 104 1.16 1.88 0.08
C TYR A 104 2.39 2.61 0.58
N LEU A 105 2.97 3.48 -0.23
CA LEU A 105 4.26 4.09 0.08
C LEU A 105 4.36 5.52 -0.44
N PHE A 106 5.30 6.25 0.13
CA PHE A 106 5.73 7.54 -0.42
C PHE A 106 7.22 7.77 -0.21
N THR A 107 7.75 8.65 -1.03
CA THR A 107 9.09 9.23 -0.86
C THR A 107 8.99 10.74 -0.81
N THR A 108 9.76 11.37 0.07
CA THR A 108 9.82 12.83 0.19
C THR A 108 11.14 13.29 0.75
N THR A 109 11.50 14.55 0.52
CA THR A 109 12.62 15.21 1.20
C THR A 109 12.14 16.04 2.38
N GLU A 110 10.97 16.66 2.26
CA GLU A 110 10.36 17.54 3.27
C GLU A 110 8.96 17.04 3.64
N ASN A 111 8.33 17.65 4.65
CA ASN A 111 6.96 17.36 5.06
C ASN A 111 6.68 15.87 5.35
N PHE A 112 7.68 15.14 5.88
CA PHE A 112 7.57 13.70 6.10
C PHE A 112 6.39 13.32 6.98
N TYR A 113 6.19 14.04 8.09
CA TYR A 113 5.12 13.70 9.04
C TYR A 113 3.72 14.03 8.50
N ASP A 114 3.57 15.07 7.68
CA ASP A 114 2.31 15.35 6.99
C ASP A 114 1.99 14.24 6.00
N CYS A 115 2.99 13.80 5.23
CA CYS A 115 2.86 12.65 4.32
C CYS A 115 2.53 11.35 5.05
N LEU A 116 3.19 11.10 6.18
CA LEU A 116 2.95 9.90 6.98
C LEU A 116 1.54 9.87 7.57
N ALA A 117 1.09 10.99 8.13
CA ALA A 117 -0.27 11.13 8.65
C ALA A 117 -1.30 10.91 7.53
N HIS A 118 -1.08 11.48 6.35
CA HIS A 118 -1.95 11.28 5.21
C HIS A 118 -1.97 9.83 4.71
N LEU A 119 -0.81 9.14 4.70
CA LEU A 119 -0.74 7.72 4.39
C LEU A 119 -1.62 6.89 5.33
N PHE A 120 -1.51 7.09 6.64
CA PHE A 120 -2.34 6.41 7.62
C PHE A 120 -3.82 6.76 7.52
N ASP A 121 -4.14 7.98 7.12
CA ASP A 121 -5.51 8.45 7.01
C ASP A 121 -6.24 7.77 5.84
N TYR A 122 -5.70 7.85 4.63
CA TYR A 122 -6.42 7.32 3.47
C TYR A 122 -6.50 5.78 3.42
N VAL A 123 -5.51 5.05 3.92
CA VAL A 123 -5.57 3.57 3.96
C VAL A 123 -6.54 3.03 5.00
N GLN A 124 -7.03 3.86 5.90
CA GLN A 124 -8.01 3.50 6.93
C GLN A 124 -9.41 4.08 6.65
N THR A 125 -9.58 4.80 5.54
CA THR A 125 -10.84 5.46 5.20
C THR A 125 -11.35 4.97 3.84
N PRO A 126 -11.78 3.70 3.74
CA PRO A 126 -12.33 3.17 2.50
C PRO A 126 -13.65 3.87 2.14
N HIS A 127 -13.84 4.13 0.85
CA HIS A 127 -15.07 4.72 0.33
C HIS A 127 -15.59 3.90 -0.85
N PHE A 128 -16.71 3.22 -0.64
CA PHE A 128 -17.35 2.38 -1.64
C PHE A 128 -18.76 2.88 -1.96
N THR A 129 -19.02 3.09 -3.23
CA THR A 129 -20.37 3.30 -3.79
C THR A 129 -20.52 2.38 -4.99
N ASP A 130 -21.77 2.06 -5.37
CA ASP A 130 -22.00 1.23 -6.57
C ASP A 130 -21.38 1.86 -7.81
N GLU A 131 -21.48 3.17 -7.94
CA GLU A 131 -20.92 3.93 -9.06
C GLU A 131 -19.39 3.85 -9.12
N ASN A 132 -18.69 4.10 -8.00
CA ASN A 132 -17.24 4.10 -8.01
C ASN A 132 -16.66 2.68 -8.12
N VAL A 133 -17.37 1.66 -7.64
CA VAL A 133 -17.00 0.25 -7.82
C VAL A 133 -17.09 -0.15 -9.31
N GLU A 134 -18.18 0.20 -10.00
CA GLU A 134 -18.33 -0.11 -11.42
C GLU A 134 -17.31 0.64 -12.30
N LYS A 135 -17.03 1.90 -11.96
CA LYS A 135 -15.97 2.67 -12.63
C LYS A 135 -14.61 2.00 -12.50
N GLU A 136 -14.24 1.56 -11.31
CA GLU A 136 -12.94 0.95 -11.05
C GLU A 136 -12.80 -0.42 -11.75
N LYS A 137 -13.85 -1.22 -11.80
CA LYS A 137 -13.88 -2.45 -12.61
C LYS A 137 -13.53 -2.18 -14.07
N GLY A 138 -14.04 -1.08 -14.64
CA GLY A 138 -13.73 -0.65 -16.00
C GLY A 138 -12.24 -0.28 -16.19
N ILE A 139 -11.65 0.41 -15.22
CA ILE A 139 -10.24 0.82 -15.24
C ILE A 139 -9.34 -0.42 -15.20
N ILE A 140 -9.57 -1.33 -14.27
CA ILE A 140 -8.79 -2.57 -14.13
C ILE A 140 -8.93 -3.46 -15.37
N ALA A 141 -10.12 -3.56 -15.96
CA ALA A 141 -10.32 -4.30 -17.20
C ALA A 141 -9.51 -3.73 -18.37
N GLN A 142 -9.33 -2.41 -18.43
CA GLN A 142 -8.46 -1.77 -19.43
C GLN A 142 -6.98 -2.02 -19.14
N GLU A 143 -6.58 -1.99 -17.88
CA GLU A 143 -5.21 -2.27 -17.46
C GLU A 143 -4.80 -3.70 -17.80
N ILE A 144 -5.65 -4.69 -17.52
CA ILE A 144 -5.41 -6.09 -17.91
C ILE A 144 -5.21 -6.22 -19.42
N LYS A 145 -6.02 -5.54 -20.23
CA LYS A 145 -5.86 -5.56 -21.69
C LYS A 145 -4.53 -4.96 -22.16
N MET A 146 -4.04 -3.94 -21.49
CA MET A 146 -2.73 -3.35 -21.81
C MET A 146 -1.59 -4.33 -21.55
N TYR A 147 -1.69 -5.16 -20.50
CA TYR A 147 -0.70 -6.21 -20.24
C TYR A 147 -0.80 -7.38 -21.23
N ASP A 148 -2.01 -7.75 -21.68
CA ASP A 148 -2.21 -8.77 -22.69
C ASP A 148 -1.60 -8.39 -24.06
N ASP A 149 -1.54 -7.08 -24.34
CA ASP A 149 -0.95 -6.53 -25.57
C ASP A 149 0.58 -6.32 -25.48
N ASP A 150 1.19 -6.50 -24.30
CA ASP A 150 2.64 -6.35 -24.10
C ASP A 150 3.37 -7.69 -24.36
N PRO A 151 4.18 -7.79 -25.44
CA PRO A 151 4.93 -9.01 -25.77
C PRO A 151 5.93 -9.45 -24.68
N GLY A 152 6.38 -8.50 -23.83
CA GLY A 152 7.32 -8.77 -22.74
C GLY A 152 6.68 -9.50 -21.55
N TRP A 153 5.39 -9.34 -21.36
CA TRP A 153 4.64 -9.98 -20.27
C TRP A 153 4.26 -11.43 -20.59
N ASN A 154 4.04 -11.75 -21.86
CA ASN A 154 3.65 -13.08 -22.31
C ASN A 154 4.79 -14.13 -22.32
N VAL A 155 6.00 -13.79 -21.86
CA VAL A 155 7.20 -14.65 -21.91
C VAL A 155 7.69 -15.04 -20.49
N SER A 156 7.01 -14.65 -19.44
CA SER A 156 7.40 -14.96 -18.05
C SER A 156 6.49 -15.99 -17.38
#